data_7c350e687ff904d6a486d4ab500fb920
#
_entry.id   7c350e687ff904d6a486d4ab500fb920
#
_cell.length_a   1.000
_cell.length_b   1.000
_cell.length_c   1.000
_cell.angle_alpha   90.00
_cell.angle_beta   90.00
_cell.angle_gamma   90.00
#
_symmetry.space_group_name_H-M   'P 1'
#
loop_
_entity.id
_entity.type
_entity.pdbx_description
1 polymer ?
#
loop_
_entity_poly.entity_id
_entity_poly.type
_entity_poly.pdbx_seq_one_letter_code
_entity_poly.pdbx_strand_id
1 'polypeptide(L)' 'MQYLVVIEQGPSSFGAYVPDLPGCIAAGESREEVASLIQEAIELHIEDLKAQGQQVPSAHSSGELVSVEA' A
#
# COMPACT_ATOMS: atom_id res chain seq x y z
N MET A 1 2.05 10.71 9.18
CA MET A 1 2.58 9.35 9.09
C MET A 1 2.58 8.90 7.62
N GLN A 2 3.66 8.27 7.19
CA GLN A 2 3.80 7.84 5.80
C GLN A 2 4.14 6.36 5.74
N TYR A 3 3.43 5.63 4.88
CA TYR A 3 3.74 4.23 4.60
C TYR A 3 4.21 4.07 3.17
N LEU A 4 5.14 3.17 2.96
CA LEU A 4 5.51 2.77 1.61
C LEU A 4 4.37 1.96 1.00
N VAL A 5 4.00 2.30 -0.22
CA VAL A 5 3.03 1.54 -1.01
C VAL A 5 3.78 0.97 -2.21
N VAL A 6 3.63 -0.34 -2.42
CA VAL A 6 4.17 -1.00 -3.61
C VAL A 6 3.06 -1.12 -4.63
N ILE A 7 3.31 -0.61 -5.84
CA ILE A 7 2.34 -0.69 -6.94
C ILE A 7 2.93 -1.59 -8.01
N GLU A 8 2.16 -2.61 -8.40
CA GLU A 8 2.58 -3.58 -9.40
C GLU A 8 1.62 -3.53 -10.59
N GLN A 9 2.19 -3.47 -11.78
CA GLN A 9 1.41 -3.48 -13.02
C GLN A 9 1.29 -4.90 -13.52
N GLY A 10 0.05 -5.35 -13.71
CA GLY A 10 -0.25 -6.63 -14.34
C GLY A 10 -0.61 -6.45 -15.80
N PRO A 11 -1.03 -7.52 -16.49
CA PRO A 11 -1.39 -7.45 -17.92
C PRO A 11 -2.56 -6.52 -18.21
N SER A 12 -3.51 -6.41 -17.30
CA SER A 12 -4.73 -5.63 -17.54
C SER A 12 -5.17 -4.80 -16.32
N SER A 13 -4.38 -4.79 -15.26
CA SER A 13 -4.77 -4.08 -14.05
C SER A 13 -3.54 -3.72 -13.24
N PHE A 14 -3.76 -2.96 -12.17
CA PHE A 14 -2.72 -2.59 -11.22
C PHE A 14 -3.10 -3.12 -9.85
N GLY A 15 -2.11 -3.58 -9.11
CA GLY A 15 -2.29 -3.96 -7.72
C GLY A 15 -1.42 -3.10 -6.82
N ALA A 16 -1.81 -2.99 -5.55
CA ALA A 16 -1.02 -2.26 -4.58
C ALA A 16 -1.10 -2.96 -3.23
N TYR A 17 -0.02 -2.87 -2.47
CA TYR A 17 -0.01 -3.36 -1.10
C TYR A 17 0.92 -2.52 -0.25
N VAL A 18 0.74 -2.62 1.06
CA VAL A 18 1.52 -1.86 2.02
C VAL A 18 2.33 -2.86 2.85
N PRO A 19 3.67 -2.92 2.65
CA PRO A 19 4.50 -3.90 3.37
C PRO A 19 4.36 -3.84 4.89
N ASP A 20 4.21 -2.64 5.45
CA ASP A 20 4.14 -2.47 6.90
C ASP A 20 2.74 -2.65 7.49
N LEU A 21 1.73 -2.86 6.64
CA LEU A 21 0.35 -3.11 7.07
C LEU A 21 -0.13 -4.41 6.42
N PRO A 22 0.12 -5.57 7.05
CA PRO A 22 -0.26 -6.86 6.47
C PRO A 22 -1.77 -6.92 6.16
N GLY A 23 -2.10 -7.39 4.98
CA GLY A 23 -3.48 -7.50 4.54
C GLY A 23 -4.07 -6.22 3.92
N CYS A 24 -3.32 -5.13 3.90
CA CYS A 24 -3.78 -3.88 3.29
C CYS A 24 -3.43 -3.90 1.80
N ILE A 25 -4.42 -4.20 0.95
CA ILE A 25 -4.23 -4.35 -0.49
C ILE A 25 -5.33 -3.64 -1.25
N ALA A 26 -5.05 -3.34 -2.52
CA ALA A 26 -6.04 -2.75 -3.42
C ALA A 26 -5.73 -3.17 -4.86
N ALA A 27 -6.72 -3.07 -5.73
CA ALA A 27 -6.56 -3.33 -7.16
C ALA A 27 -7.39 -2.30 -7.93
N GLY A 28 -6.92 -1.94 -9.11
CA GLY A 28 -7.60 -0.96 -9.94
C GLY A 28 -7.19 -1.10 -11.40
N GLU A 29 -7.84 -0.35 -12.27
CA GLU A 29 -7.60 -0.40 -13.70
C GLU A 29 -6.53 0.58 -14.17
N SER A 30 -6.17 1.54 -13.33
CA SER A 30 -5.12 2.50 -13.62
C SER A 30 -4.25 2.73 -12.38
N ARG A 31 -3.07 3.30 -12.61
CA ARG A 31 -2.17 3.65 -11.50
C ARG A 31 -2.81 4.69 -10.58
N GLU A 32 -3.47 5.70 -11.15
CA GLU A 32 -4.14 6.74 -10.37
C GLU A 32 -5.26 6.16 -9.52
N GLU A 33 -6.04 5.26 -10.11
CA GLU A 33 -7.13 4.62 -9.38
C GLU A 33 -6.62 3.78 -8.22
N VAL A 34 -5.60 2.94 -8.46
CA VAL A 34 -5.09 2.08 -7.40
C VAL A 34 -4.40 2.89 -6.31
N ALA A 35 -3.76 4.01 -6.67
CA ALA A 35 -3.14 4.90 -5.68
C ALA A 35 -4.19 5.50 -4.75
N SER A 36 -5.32 5.91 -5.31
CA SER A 36 -6.43 6.44 -4.53
C SER A 36 -7.06 5.36 -3.64
N LEU A 37 -7.26 4.18 -4.20
CA LEU A 37 -7.87 3.06 -3.48
C LEU A 37 -6.99 2.57 -2.33
N ILE A 38 -5.69 2.48 -2.53
CA ILE A 38 -4.80 2.02 -1.46
C ILE A 38 -4.72 3.04 -0.33
N GLN A 39 -4.82 4.33 -0.65
CA GLN A 39 -4.87 5.36 0.38
C GLN A 39 -6.10 5.20 1.25
N GLU A 40 -7.26 4.99 0.65
CA GLU A 40 -8.49 4.73 1.39
C GLU A 40 -8.38 3.45 2.22
N ALA A 41 -7.79 2.42 1.64
CA ALA A 41 -7.59 1.14 2.33
C ALA A 41 -6.72 1.30 3.57
N ILE A 42 -5.66 2.11 3.48
CA ILE A 42 -4.79 2.39 4.63
C ILE A 42 -5.57 3.10 5.73
N GLU A 43 -6.35 4.12 5.38
CA GLU A 43 -7.14 4.87 6.35
C GLU A 43 -8.13 3.97 7.08
N LEU A 44 -8.85 3.13 6.34
CA LEU A 44 -9.80 2.19 6.93
C LEU A 44 -9.12 1.13 7.79
N HIS A 45 -7.96 0.65 7.33
CA HIS A 45 -7.20 -0.37 8.05
C HIS A 45 -6.73 0.15 9.41
N ILE A 46 -6.23 1.40 9.43
CA ILE A 46 -5.78 2.04 10.67
C ILE A 46 -6.95 2.29 11.61
N GLU A 47 -8.07 2.78 11.08
CA GLU A 47 -9.27 3.00 11.90
C GLU A 47 -9.75 1.69 12.53
N ASP A 48 -9.73 0.61 11.76
CA ASP A 48 -10.15 -0.70 12.23
C ASP A 48 -9.24 -1.23 13.34
N LEU A 49 -7.94 -1.09 13.17
CA LEU A 49 -6.98 -1.48 14.20
C LEU A 49 -7.22 -0.71 15.50
N LYS A 50 -7.43 0.60 15.40
CA LYS A 50 -7.71 1.43 16.57
C LYS A 50 -9.01 1.06 17.24
N ALA A 51 -10.05 0.77 16.45
CA ALA A 51 -11.35 0.39 16.99
C ALA A 51 -11.27 -0.93 17.76
N GLN A 52 -10.37 -1.83 17.36
CA GLN A 52 -10.16 -3.11 18.03
C GLN A 52 -9.17 -3.03 19.18
N GLY A 53 -8.66 -1.85 19.47
CA GLY A 53 -7.67 -1.66 20.52
C GLY A 53 -6.30 -2.20 20.18
N GLN A 54 -6.04 -2.45 18.89
CA GLN A 54 -4.76 -2.97 18.45
C GLN A 54 -3.79 -1.86 18.12
N GLN A 55 -2.52 -2.15 18.28
CA GLN A 55 -1.47 -1.18 17.99
C GLN A 55 -1.30 -1.03 16.47
N VAL A 56 -1.21 0.23 16.02
CA VAL A 56 -0.96 0.53 14.61
C VAL A 56 0.53 0.32 14.33
N PRO A 57 0.89 -0.56 13.37
CA PRO A 57 2.30 -0.78 13.04
C PRO A 57 2.98 0.50 12.58
N SER A 58 4.22 0.70 12.98
CA SER A 58 5.00 1.85 12.54
C SER A 58 5.51 1.63 11.11
N ALA A 59 5.66 2.74 10.38
CA ALA A 59 6.24 2.70 9.03
C ALA A 59 7.75 2.53 9.15
N HIS A 60 8.28 1.44 8.59
CA HIS A 60 9.72 1.16 8.64
C HIS A 60 10.29 0.69 7.29
N SER A 61 9.43 0.43 6.31
CA SER A 61 9.89 0.05 4.98
C SER A 61 10.12 1.26 4.10
N SER A 62 11.13 1.20 3.26
CA SER A 62 11.40 2.21 2.26
C SER A 62 11.76 1.53 0.95
N GLY A 63 11.62 2.26 -0.16
CA GLY A 63 11.93 1.74 -1.47
C GLY A 63 13.00 2.59 -2.14
N GLU A 64 13.73 1.97 -3.07
CA GLU A 64 14.76 2.66 -3.81
C GLU A 64 14.79 2.16 -5.24
N LEU A 65 14.85 3.09 -6.18
CA LEU A 65 15.00 2.75 -7.59
C LEU A 65 16.50 2.67 -7.89
N VAL A 66 16.93 1.53 -8.43
CA VAL A 66 18.34 1.30 -8.72
C VAL A 66 18.50 1.06 -10.21
N SER A 67 19.43 1.79 -10.83
CA SER A 67 19.74 1.60 -12.25
C SER A 67 20.71 0.45 -12.40
N VAL A 68 20.39 -0.46 -13.31
CA VAL A 68 21.26 -1.58 -13.61
C VAL A 68 21.43 -1.68 -15.12
N GLU A 69 22.56 -2.24 -15.55
CA GLU A 69 22.77 -2.56 -16.96
C GLU A 69 22.26 -3.97 -17.21
N ALA A 70 21.34 -4.08 -18.17
CA ALA A 70 20.73 -5.36 -18.50
C ALA A 70 21.07 -5.79 -19.92
#